data_a2b4672489a41718b40baa0558f5f7fc
#
_entry.id   a2b4672489a41718b40baa0558f5f7fc
#
_cell.length_a   1.000
_cell.length_b   1.000
_cell.length_c   1.000
_cell.angle_alpha   90.00
_cell.angle_beta   90.00
_cell.angle_gamma   90.00
#
_symmetry.space_group_name_H-M   'P 1'
#
loop_
_entity.id
_entity.type
_entity.pdbx_description
1 polymer ?
#
loop_
_entity_poly.entity_id
_entity_poly.type
_entity_poly.pdbx_seq_one_letter_code
_entity_poly.pdbx_strand_id
1 'polypeptide(L)'
;MRWTWMAVVLLAAGCDGIDVRKLVTQHEARTRVDPEPAGDRCPLGGRAFLAGLDLNDNGVLDAAEVTSTEYVCTTPTPGVLVHMQDVPPGEQCPHGGHVSRAGLDVNGNDVLEDGEVTREVYGCTEPVSPRVIHRSQHQPPSATVPPWLCSWGRTWVEAGPDANGNGLLDEDEVRAMESVCVEPTRLMVVYVPEFAGATCPQGGTGIRLGVDSNDDGVLLGPEVYKTAFVCEALHTLHGDYTVQTPADLAALQRISRIQGSLLINDASITELSLPGLAVVDRTLRLWNNQLLTWVDLPVLRFVGDDLDVTANPALDRLQAGGADHQRLFVGQGVVVSNNDRLRSLSGLVSVSPRESLLVVGNDALAFHPKEDSVLVNVDNLMGSLTIADNNALQALPFSNLFHVGGNVRISGNPALRSLEGLSPRSIGGALVISENEALQTLSSLEPVRHLSELRVMGNSALTTLEGLSGLSTLASLRVSDNTSLIRLGLSSLYQVGQAFDVTNNLELPTCLATSLATAVYTGDAGQLHISGNDDTATCGE
;
A
#
# COMPACT_ATOMS: atom_id res chain seq x y z
N MET A 1 -48.33 0.23 17.50
CA MET A 1 -47.48 0.05 16.30
C MET A 1 -46.84 1.38 15.94
N ARG A 2 -45.81 1.82 16.64
CA ARG A 2 -44.98 3.01 16.32
C ARG A 2 -43.76 3.05 17.24
N TRP A 3 -42.94 1.96 17.26
CA TRP A 3 -41.75 1.92 18.12
C TRP A 3 -40.56 1.17 17.46
N THR A 4 -40.43 1.22 16.13
CA THR A 4 -39.35 0.47 15.42
C THR A 4 -38.42 1.36 14.60
N TRP A 5 -38.42 2.69 14.73
CA TRP A 5 -37.58 3.57 13.92
C TRP A 5 -36.54 4.41 14.70
N MET A 6 -36.44 4.22 16.02
CA MET A 6 -35.48 4.98 16.83
C MET A 6 -34.20 4.20 17.19
N ALA A 7 -34.15 2.89 16.89
CA ALA A 7 -33.00 2.04 17.25
C ALA A 7 -31.90 1.95 16.17
N VAL A 8 -32.16 2.49 14.96
CA VAL A 8 -31.19 2.38 13.85
C VAL A 8 -30.31 3.61 13.68
N VAL A 9 -30.67 4.74 14.29
CA VAL A 9 -29.88 5.99 14.18
C VAL A 9 -28.80 6.10 15.27
N LEU A 10 -28.86 5.29 16.32
CA LEU A 10 -27.88 5.33 17.42
C LEU A 10 -26.66 4.42 17.21
N LEU A 11 -26.63 3.60 16.14
CA LEU A 11 -25.47 2.76 15.81
C LEU A 11 -24.51 3.39 14.79
N ALA A 12 -24.83 4.56 14.25
CA ALA A 12 -23.96 5.27 13.30
C ALA A 12 -23.18 6.45 13.91
N ALA A 13 -23.35 6.75 15.20
CA ALA A 13 -22.66 7.85 15.88
C ALA A 13 -21.62 7.37 16.93
N GLY A 14 -21.29 6.09 16.95
CA GLY A 14 -20.49 5.49 18.01
C GLY A 14 -19.06 5.11 17.68
N CYS A 15 -18.50 5.57 16.58
CA CYS A 15 -17.10 5.27 16.22
C CYS A 15 -16.35 6.49 15.72
N ASP A 16 -16.50 7.65 16.33
CA ASP A 16 -15.49 8.69 16.19
C ASP A 16 -14.31 8.35 17.12
N GLY A 17 -13.45 7.60 16.54
CA GLY A 17 -12.06 7.42 16.69
C GLY A 17 -11.44 7.62 18.08
N ILE A 18 -11.21 6.55 18.80
CA ILE A 18 -9.98 6.49 19.59
C ILE A 18 -8.85 6.81 18.61
N ASP A 19 -8.11 7.88 18.85
CA ASP A 19 -6.95 8.26 18.01
C ASP A 19 -5.86 7.21 18.16
N VAL A 20 -5.80 6.30 17.20
CA VAL A 20 -4.91 5.13 17.19
C VAL A 20 -3.42 5.54 17.21
N ARG A 21 -3.10 6.77 16.75
CA ARG A 21 -1.75 7.34 16.81
C ARG A 21 -1.20 7.37 18.23
N LYS A 22 -2.08 7.58 19.18
CA LYS A 22 -1.75 7.64 20.60
C LYS A 22 -1.77 6.26 21.28
N LEU A 23 -2.33 5.24 20.62
CA LEU A 23 -2.31 3.86 21.10
C LEU A 23 -1.02 3.10 20.71
N VAL A 24 -0.23 3.63 19.79
CA VAL A 24 1.04 3.00 19.33
C VAL A 24 2.25 3.44 20.17
N THR A 25 2.13 4.54 20.90
CA THR A 25 3.14 4.95 21.87
C THR A 25 2.88 4.29 23.23
N GLN A 26 3.93 3.92 23.98
CA GLN A 26 3.82 3.31 25.32
C GLN A 26 3.50 4.36 26.38
N HIS A 27 2.36 5.04 26.23
CA HIS A 27 1.92 6.06 27.16
C HIS A 27 0.76 5.55 28.04
N GLU A 28 0.68 6.06 29.25
CA GLU A 28 -0.37 5.67 30.19
C GLU A 28 -1.73 6.24 29.76
N ALA A 29 -2.75 5.37 29.74
CA ALA A 29 -4.11 5.82 29.48
C ALA A 29 -4.62 6.69 30.65
N ARG A 30 -5.14 7.86 30.34
CA ARG A 30 -5.66 8.84 31.29
C ARG A 30 -7.07 9.27 30.91
N THR A 31 -7.79 9.66 31.93
CA THR A 31 -9.10 10.29 31.75
C THR A 31 -9.14 11.61 32.51
N ARG A 32 -9.88 12.57 31.97
CA ARG A 32 -10.14 13.88 32.59
C ARG A 32 -11.61 14.24 32.44
N VAL A 33 -12.12 14.97 33.39
CA VAL A 33 -13.49 15.49 33.37
C VAL A 33 -13.46 17.00 33.44
N ASP A 34 -13.93 17.63 32.37
CA ASP A 34 -14.01 19.07 32.27
C ASP A 34 -15.48 19.52 32.40
N PRO A 35 -15.76 20.71 32.93
CA PRO A 35 -17.09 21.28 32.92
C PRO A 35 -17.49 21.65 31.48
N GLU A 36 -18.64 21.20 31.02
CA GLU A 36 -19.24 21.64 29.76
C GLU A 36 -20.20 22.80 30.07
N PRO A 37 -19.95 24.01 29.52
CA PRO A 37 -20.83 25.16 29.76
C PRO A 37 -22.20 24.97 29.10
N ALA A 38 -23.19 25.70 29.58
CA ALA A 38 -24.49 25.73 28.94
C ALA A 38 -24.39 26.27 27.51
N GLY A 39 -24.93 25.52 26.54
CA GLY A 39 -24.86 25.83 25.12
C GLY A 39 -25.62 24.82 24.27
N ASP A 40 -25.33 24.82 22.95
CA ASP A 40 -26.04 23.97 21.97
C ASP A 40 -25.91 22.46 22.23
N ARG A 41 -24.83 22.03 22.85
CA ARG A 41 -24.61 20.61 23.19
C ARG A 41 -25.30 20.19 24.46
N CYS A 42 -25.16 20.99 25.52
CA CYS A 42 -25.75 20.77 26.82
C CYS A 42 -26.49 22.04 27.24
N PRO A 43 -27.81 22.13 27.07
CA PRO A 43 -28.56 23.37 27.34
C PRO A 43 -28.42 23.93 28.76
N LEU A 44 -28.19 23.07 29.75
CA LEU A 44 -27.99 23.42 31.15
C LEU A 44 -26.55 23.22 31.64
N GLY A 45 -25.60 23.05 30.69
CA GLY A 45 -24.24 22.64 31.00
C GLY A 45 -24.17 21.15 31.34
N GLY A 46 -23.00 20.72 31.80
CA GLY A 46 -22.74 19.31 32.09
C GLY A 46 -21.28 19.05 32.36
N ARG A 47 -20.85 17.85 32.03
CA ARG A 47 -19.45 17.44 32.08
C ARG A 47 -19.02 16.74 30.79
N ALA A 48 -17.85 17.11 30.31
CA ALA A 48 -17.15 16.44 29.22
C ALA A 48 -16.19 15.41 29.80
N PHE A 49 -16.32 14.18 29.35
CA PHE A 49 -15.45 13.06 29.64
C PHE A 49 -14.42 12.94 28.56
N LEU A 50 -13.19 13.12 28.91
CA LEU A 50 -12.06 13.04 27.97
C LEU A 50 -11.21 11.83 28.32
N ALA A 51 -10.90 11.02 27.32
CA ALA A 51 -9.98 9.90 27.45
C ALA A 51 -8.89 10.01 26.39
N GLY A 52 -7.69 9.54 26.70
CA GLY A 52 -6.55 9.58 25.80
C GLY A 52 -5.30 9.00 26.44
N LEU A 53 -4.17 9.21 25.82
CA LEU A 53 -2.87 8.78 26.30
C LEU A 53 -2.07 9.99 26.75
N ASP A 54 -1.43 9.91 27.91
CA ASP A 54 -0.49 10.91 28.43
C ASP A 54 0.81 10.83 27.61
N LEU A 55 0.83 11.53 26.48
CA LEU A 55 1.91 11.44 25.49
C LEU A 55 3.22 12.11 25.94
N ASN A 56 3.12 13.00 26.94
CA ASN A 56 4.26 13.71 27.48
C ASN A 56 4.66 13.20 28.88
N ASP A 57 3.96 12.14 29.38
CA ASP A 57 4.21 11.46 30.65
C ASP A 57 4.19 12.42 31.87
N ASN A 58 3.40 13.49 31.81
CA ASN A 58 3.31 14.49 32.89
C ASN A 58 2.28 14.11 33.97
N GLY A 59 1.55 13.01 33.81
CA GLY A 59 0.53 12.52 34.74
C GLY A 59 -0.84 13.20 34.58
N VAL A 60 -1.02 14.03 33.54
CA VAL A 60 -2.27 14.77 33.25
C VAL A 60 -2.64 14.56 31.80
N LEU A 61 -3.92 14.42 31.51
CA LEU A 61 -4.40 14.37 30.12
C LEU A 61 -4.53 15.79 29.57
N ASP A 62 -3.59 16.22 28.75
CA ASP A 62 -3.59 17.52 28.10
C ASP A 62 -4.61 17.58 26.93
N ALA A 63 -4.95 18.79 26.47
CA ALA A 63 -5.95 18.94 25.41
C ALA A 63 -5.55 18.30 24.08
N ALA A 64 -4.25 18.25 23.78
CA ALA A 64 -3.71 17.63 22.57
C ALA A 64 -3.65 16.09 22.64
N GLU A 65 -3.86 15.52 23.81
CA GLU A 65 -3.75 14.10 24.11
C GLU A 65 -5.13 13.41 24.18
N VAL A 66 -6.20 14.21 24.10
CA VAL A 66 -7.57 13.71 24.12
C VAL A 66 -7.91 13.02 22.81
N THR A 67 -8.25 11.75 22.86
CA THR A 67 -8.64 10.94 21.69
C THR A 67 -10.13 10.68 21.63
N SER A 68 -10.80 10.72 22.79
CA SER A 68 -12.25 10.55 22.88
C SER A 68 -12.85 11.57 23.85
N THR A 69 -13.99 12.13 23.49
CA THR A 69 -14.76 13.04 24.34
C THR A 69 -16.22 12.64 24.32
N GLU A 70 -16.76 12.35 25.49
CA GLU A 70 -18.19 12.10 25.71
C GLU A 70 -18.78 13.15 26.61
N TYR A 71 -20.05 13.52 26.39
CA TYR A 71 -20.72 14.58 27.14
C TYR A 71 -21.88 14.02 27.93
N VAL A 72 -21.93 14.36 29.24
CA VAL A 72 -23.08 14.11 30.10
C VAL A 72 -23.65 15.45 30.49
N CYS A 73 -24.82 15.77 29.96
CA CYS A 73 -25.50 17.04 30.17
C CYS A 73 -26.27 17.03 31.47
N THR A 74 -26.25 18.17 32.20
CA THR A 74 -27.01 18.38 33.42
C THR A 74 -28.49 18.49 33.10
N THR A 75 -29.32 17.74 33.82
CA THR A 75 -30.78 17.93 33.88
C THR A 75 -31.12 18.71 35.16
N PRO A 76 -32.31 19.33 35.28
CA PRO A 76 -32.66 20.19 36.42
C PRO A 76 -32.59 19.54 37.82
N THR A 77 -32.48 18.26 37.88
CA THR A 77 -32.23 17.33 39.00
C THR A 77 -32.14 15.95 38.36
N PRO A 78 -31.17 15.12 38.55
CA PRO A 78 -30.16 14.88 39.56
C PRO A 78 -28.72 15.28 39.12
N GLY A 79 -27.75 15.19 40.03
CA GLY A 79 -26.35 15.50 39.78
C GLY A 79 -25.67 14.52 38.78
N VAL A 80 -24.64 14.98 38.06
CA VAL A 80 -23.82 14.10 37.21
C VAL A 80 -22.70 13.50 38.06
N LEU A 81 -22.67 12.19 38.16
CA LEU A 81 -21.59 11.45 38.82
C LEU A 81 -20.65 10.79 37.80
N VAL A 82 -19.41 10.66 38.21
CA VAL A 82 -18.33 10.03 37.45
C VAL A 82 -17.62 9.06 38.37
N HIS A 83 -17.48 7.82 37.92
CA HIS A 83 -16.71 6.80 38.59
C HIS A 83 -15.66 6.19 37.67
N MET A 84 -14.43 6.11 38.16
CA MET A 84 -13.34 5.40 37.44
C MET A 84 -13.06 4.06 38.14
N GLN A 85 -12.92 3.01 37.34
CA GLN A 85 -12.63 1.67 37.82
C GLN A 85 -11.54 1.03 36.99
N ASP A 86 -10.64 0.30 37.64
CA ASP A 86 -9.61 -0.50 36.95
C ASP A 86 -10.26 -1.66 36.18
N VAL A 87 -9.81 -1.86 34.96
CA VAL A 87 -10.20 -2.97 34.10
C VAL A 87 -9.05 -3.94 34.02
N PRO A 88 -9.19 -5.17 34.51
CA PRO A 88 -8.14 -6.19 34.38
C PRO A 88 -7.97 -6.61 32.92
N PRO A 89 -6.83 -7.23 32.55
CA PRO A 89 -6.64 -7.80 31.22
C PRO A 89 -7.79 -8.74 30.84
N GLY A 90 -8.36 -8.52 29.63
CA GLY A 90 -9.52 -9.27 29.11
C GLY A 90 -9.97 -8.79 27.73
N GLU A 91 -11.19 -9.19 27.32
CA GLU A 91 -11.72 -8.87 25.96
C GLU A 91 -11.82 -7.36 25.69
N GLN A 92 -12.14 -6.56 26.69
CA GLN A 92 -12.30 -5.10 26.54
C GLN A 92 -10.96 -4.38 26.47
N CYS A 93 -10.01 -4.77 27.32
CA CYS A 93 -8.65 -4.24 27.36
C CYS A 93 -7.67 -5.41 27.52
N PRO A 94 -7.01 -5.87 26.45
CA PRO A 94 -6.11 -7.04 26.51
C PRO A 94 -4.98 -6.93 27.54
N HIS A 95 -4.54 -5.70 27.84
CA HIS A 95 -3.47 -5.43 28.82
C HIS A 95 -3.96 -4.70 30.07
N GLY A 96 -5.27 -4.75 30.33
CA GLY A 96 -5.89 -3.95 31.39
C GLY A 96 -6.04 -2.48 31.03
N GLY A 97 -6.49 -1.67 31.98
CA GLY A 97 -6.73 -0.25 31.77
C GLY A 97 -7.70 0.32 32.79
N HIS A 98 -8.43 1.34 32.40
CA HIS A 98 -9.46 1.97 33.22
C HIS A 98 -10.75 2.12 32.42
N VAL A 99 -11.89 2.01 33.10
CA VAL A 99 -13.19 2.40 32.56
C VAL A 99 -13.70 3.62 33.33
N SER A 100 -14.10 4.65 32.61
CA SER A 100 -14.80 5.81 33.16
C SER A 100 -16.27 5.65 32.90
N ARG A 101 -17.06 5.57 33.98
CA ARG A 101 -18.51 5.47 33.97
C ARG A 101 -19.12 6.82 34.37
N ALA A 102 -20.12 7.27 33.65
CA ALA A 102 -20.81 8.49 33.93
C ALA A 102 -22.32 8.30 33.87
N GLY A 103 -23.02 9.01 34.72
CA GLY A 103 -24.48 8.97 34.77
C GLY A 103 -25.08 10.03 35.65
N LEU A 104 -26.37 9.90 35.87
CA LEU A 104 -27.15 10.79 36.70
C LEU A 104 -27.45 10.10 38.04
N ASP A 105 -27.09 10.72 39.14
CA ASP A 105 -27.50 10.30 40.47
C ASP A 105 -29.02 10.55 40.63
N VAL A 106 -29.81 9.55 40.25
CA VAL A 106 -31.28 9.63 40.22
C VAL A 106 -31.86 9.54 41.64
N ASN A 107 -31.14 8.87 42.54
CA ASN A 107 -31.63 8.66 43.93
C ASN A 107 -31.02 9.64 44.93
N GLY A 108 -30.05 10.48 44.54
CA GLY A 108 -29.47 11.54 45.36
C GLY A 108 -28.55 11.03 46.47
N ASN A 109 -27.90 9.85 46.26
CA ASN A 109 -27.05 9.23 47.29
C ASN A 109 -25.54 9.49 47.07
N ASP A 110 -25.17 10.30 46.07
CA ASP A 110 -23.79 10.60 45.64
C ASP A 110 -22.96 9.34 45.23
N VAL A 111 -23.64 8.23 44.87
CA VAL A 111 -23.02 6.99 44.38
C VAL A 111 -23.59 6.68 42.99
N LEU A 112 -22.74 6.36 42.04
CA LEU A 112 -23.15 5.96 40.70
C LEU A 112 -23.37 4.44 40.65
N GLU A 113 -24.62 4.00 40.70
CA GLU A 113 -25.00 2.61 40.55
C GLU A 113 -25.09 2.20 39.09
N ASP A 114 -25.02 0.87 38.79
CA ASP A 114 -25.07 0.33 37.43
C ASP A 114 -26.32 0.77 36.64
N GLY A 115 -27.45 0.96 37.31
CA GLY A 115 -28.68 1.44 36.67
C GLY A 115 -28.70 2.92 36.30
N GLU A 116 -27.77 3.68 36.82
CA GLU A 116 -27.63 5.14 36.62
C GLU A 116 -26.55 5.46 35.58
N VAL A 117 -25.69 4.46 35.20
CA VAL A 117 -24.65 4.63 34.21
C VAL A 117 -25.27 4.84 32.84
N THR A 118 -25.02 5.98 32.24
CA THR A 118 -25.49 6.35 30.91
C THR A 118 -24.39 6.28 29.86
N ARG A 119 -23.10 6.31 30.29
CA ARG A 119 -21.92 6.26 29.42
C ARG A 119 -20.79 5.51 30.09
N GLU A 120 -20.07 4.74 29.24
CA GLU A 120 -18.82 4.09 29.61
C GLU A 120 -17.76 4.37 28.54
N VAL A 121 -16.55 4.72 28.97
CA VAL A 121 -15.40 4.96 28.10
C VAL A 121 -14.21 4.16 28.64
N TYR A 122 -13.61 3.33 27.78
CA TYR A 122 -12.45 2.50 28.13
C TYR A 122 -11.16 3.17 27.67
N GLY A 123 -10.22 3.34 28.59
CA GLY A 123 -8.82 3.69 28.32
C GLY A 123 -7.94 2.47 28.57
N CYS A 124 -7.54 1.78 27.51
CA CYS A 124 -6.74 0.56 27.64
C CYS A 124 -5.24 0.86 27.75
N THR A 125 -4.55 0.10 28.60
CA THR A 125 -3.09 0.16 28.76
C THR A 125 -2.40 -0.52 27.58
N GLU A 126 -1.33 0.08 27.10
CA GLU A 126 -0.49 -0.54 26.08
C GLU A 126 0.40 -1.66 26.65
N PRO A 127 0.75 -2.66 25.82
CA PRO A 127 1.71 -3.66 26.22
C PRO A 127 3.09 -3.01 26.41
N VAL A 128 3.71 -3.21 27.56
CA VAL A 128 5.11 -2.86 27.77
C VAL A 128 5.95 -3.83 26.95
N SER A 129 6.91 -3.33 26.16
CA SER A 129 7.86 -4.20 25.47
C SER A 129 8.65 -4.99 26.51
N PRO A 130 8.59 -6.32 26.51
CA PRO A 130 9.26 -7.11 27.50
C PRO A 130 10.78 -6.95 27.39
N ARG A 131 11.47 -6.98 28.54
CA ARG A 131 12.93 -6.89 28.58
C ARG A 131 13.54 -8.05 27.80
N VAL A 132 14.50 -7.78 26.93
CA VAL A 132 15.28 -8.83 26.25
C VAL A 132 16.27 -9.44 27.24
N ILE A 133 16.24 -10.76 27.35
CA ILE A 133 17.13 -11.56 28.19
C ILE A 133 17.78 -12.67 27.36
N HIS A 134 18.82 -13.29 27.90
CA HIS A 134 19.50 -14.42 27.27
C HIS A 134 19.79 -15.55 28.24
N ARG A 135 19.98 -16.76 27.70
CA ARG A 135 20.60 -17.90 28.40
C ARG A 135 21.72 -18.48 27.55
N SER A 136 22.72 -19.02 28.16
CA SER A 136 23.86 -19.67 27.50
C SER A 136 23.97 -21.13 27.90
N GLN A 137 24.29 -21.99 26.93
CA GLN A 137 24.53 -23.42 27.13
C GLN A 137 25.86 -23.78 26.48
N HIS A 138 26.74 -24.42 27.25
CA HIS A 138 28.03 -24.86 26.78
C HIS A 138 28.01 -26.34 26.43
N GLN A 139 28.49 -26.69 25.26
CA GLN A 139 28.75 -28.06 24.80
C GLN A 139 30.28 -28.25 24.70
N PRO A 140 30.89 -29.08 25.56
CA PRO A 140 32.31 -29.34 25.48
C PRO A 140 32.70 -30.05 24.18
N PRO A 141 33.99 -30.07 23.82
CA PRO A 141 34.48 -30.82 22.65
C PRO A 141 34.02 -32.26 22.67
N SER A 142 33.53 -32.75 21.54
CA SER A 142 32.98 -34.10 21.39
C SER A 142 33.17 -34.59 19.96
N ALA A 143 32.66 -35.77 19.62
CA ALA A 143 32.65 -36.24 18.23
C ALA A 143 31.84 -35.32 17.28
N THR A 144 30.83 -34.61 17.82
CA THR A 144 29.98 -33.64 17.05
C THR A 144 30.58 -32.24 17.06
N VAL A 145 31.41 -31.88 18.03
CA VAL A 145 32.16 -30.62 18.13
C VAL A 145 33.62 -30.93 18.40
N PRO A 146 34.38 -31.31 17.36
CA PRO A 146 35.77 -31.73 17.53
C PRO A 146 36.67 -30.55 17.92
N PRO A 147 37.77 -30.82 18.71
CA PRO A 147 38.67 -29.78 19.20
C PRO A 147 39.35 -28.92 18.12
N TRP A 148 39.52 -29.45 16.91
CA TRP A 148 40.10 -28.68 15.76
C TRP A 148 39.15 -27.67 15.18
N LEU A 149 37.83 -27.80 15.41
CA LEU A 149 36.80 -26.82 15.02
C LEU A 149 36.54 -25.79 16.12
N CYS A 150 36.45 -26.25 17.37
CA CYS A 150 36.26 -25.43 18.57
C CYS A 150 37.05 -26.05 19.71
N SER A 151 38.25 -25.53 20.03
CA SER A 151 39.15 -26.08 21.03
C SER A 151 38.53 -26.16 22.44
N TRP A 152 37.65 -25.24 22.78
CA TRP A 152 36.92 -25.16 24.05
C TRP A 152 35.51 -25.74 24.00
N GLY A 153 35.08 -26.32 22.85
CA GLY A 153 33.72 -26.68 22.61
C GLY A 153 32.92 -25.49 22.06
N ARG A 154 31.59 -25.61 22.03
CA ARG A 154 30.70 -24.59 21.48
C ARG A 154 29.78 -24.05 22.58
N THR A 155 29.70 -22.74 22.70
CA THR A 155 28.73 -22.08 23.58
C THR A 155 27.60 -21.53 22.73
N TRP A 156 26.37 -21.98 22.98
CA TRP A 156 25.15 -21.49 22.41
C TRP A 156 24.60 -20.37 23.28
N VAL A 157 24.17 -19.29 22.66
CA VAL A 157 23.46 -18.20 23.33
C VAL A 157 22.12 -18.04 22.66
N GLU A 158 21.08 -18.22 23.43
CA GLU A 158 19.69 -18.02 23.05
C GLU A 158 19.18 -16.74 23.68
N ALA A 159 18.38 -15.96 22.97
CA ALA A 159 17.86 -14.70 23.45
C ALA A 159 16.44 -14.45 22.96
N GLY A 160 15.70 -13.70 23.75
CA GLY A 160 14.33 -13.33 23.43
C GLY A 160 13.73 -12.39 24.48
N PRO A 161 12.47 -11.96 24.28
CA PRO A 161 11.76 -11.14 25.25
C PRO A 161 11.30 -11.99 26.45
N ASP A 162 11.50 -11.52 27.66
CA ASP A 162 10.87 -12.04 28.87
C ASP A 162 9.39 -11.62 28.88
N ALA A 163 8.57 -12.36 28.14
CA ALA A 163 7.19 -11.99 27.87
C ALA A 163 6.26 -12.18 29.08
N ASN A 164 6.62 -13.12 29.96
CA ASN A 164 5.85 -13.41 31.18
C ASN A 164 6.42 -12.71 32.44
N GLY A 165 7.56 -12.00 32.31
CA GLY A 165 8.17 -11.23 33.38
C GLY A 165 8.79 -12.07 34.51
N ASN A 166 9.10 -13.36 34.28
CA ASN A 166 9.63 -14.26 35.27
C ASN A 166 11.17 -14.17 35.45
N GLY A 167 11.85 -13.41 34.58
CA GLY A 167 13.30 -13.23 34.56
C GLY A 167 14.08 -14.41 33.99
N LEU A 168 13.39 -15.42 33.40
CA LEU A 168 13.98 -16.61 32.78
C LEU A 168 13.56 -16.64 31.29
N LEU A 169 14.47 -17.05 30.41
CA LEU A 169 14.13 -17.23 28.99
C LEU A 169 13.51 -18.61 28.79
N ASP A 170 12.21 -18.67 28.60
CA ASP A 170 11.47 -19.90 28.31
C ASP A 170 11.63 -20.32 26.84
N GLU A 171 11.29 -21.57 26.49
CA GLU A 171 11.49 -22.08 25.11
C GLU A 171 10.65 -21.34 24.05
N ASP A 172 9.45 -20.92 24.41
CA ASP A 172 8.55 -20.18 23.54
C ASP A 172 8.91 -18.69 23.40
N GLU A 173 9.78 -18.19 24.27
CA GLU A 173 10.29 -16.82 24.24
C GLU A 173 11.55 -16.66 23.40
N VAL A 174 12.24 -17.76 23.04
CA VAL A 174 13.46 -17.70 22.21
C VAL A 174 13.13 -17.14 20.83
N ARG A 175 13.83 -16.07 20.44
CA ARG A 175 13.70 -15.41 19.13
C ARG A 175 15.00 -15.42 18.33
N ALA A 176 16.12 -15.52 19.02
CA ALA A 176 17.43 -15.52 18.39
C ALA A 176 18.32 -16.58 19.04
N MET A 177 19.16 -17.23 18.22
CA MET A 177 20.13 -18.22 18.67
C MET A 177 21.42 -18.07 17.88
N GLU A 178 22.54 -17.96 18.58
CA GLU A 178 23.87 -17.94 17.97
C GLU A 178 24.84 -18.85 18.74
N SER A 179 25.91 -19.27 18.08
CA SER A 179 26.93 -20.08 18.71
C SER A 179 28.34 -19.57 18.46
N VAL A 180 29.17 -19.62 19.48
CA VAL A 180 30.57 -19.18 19.42
C VAL A 180 31.50 -20.23 19.98
N CYS A 181 32.74 -20.27 19.44
CA CYS A 181 33.82 -21.15 19.90
C CYS A 181 34.66 -20.41 20.97
N VAL A 182 34.07 -20.09 22.10
CA VAL A 182 34.70 -19.34 23.18
C VAL A 182 34.56 -20.12 24.51
N GLU A 183 35.61 -20.08 25.34
CA GLU A 183 35.49 -20.58 26.69
C GLU A 183 34.39 -19.85 27.46
N PRO A 184 33.42 -20.56 28.11
CA PRO A 184 32.26 -19.94 28.74
C PRO A 184 32.60 -18.84 29.74
N THR A 185 33.70 -19.00 30.47
CA THR A 185 34.19 -18.03 31.49
C THR A 185 34.73 -16.73 30.89
N ARG A 186 34.99 -16.70 29.57
CA ARG A 186 35.50 -15.54 28.83
C ARG A 186 34.48 -14.96 27.89
N LEU A 187 33.34 -15.60 27.75
CA LEU A 187 32.26 -15.09 26.87
C LEU A 187 31.61 -13.87 27.51
N MET A 188 31.70 -12.76 26.83
CA MET A 188 30.97 -11.54 27.15
C MET A 188 29.75 -11.44 26.24
N VAL A 189 28.60 -11.05 26.82
CA VAL A 189 27.33 -10.81 26.10
C VAL A 189 26.92 -9.38 26.38
N VAL A 190 26.81 -8.58 25.30
CA VAL A 190 26.48 -7.16 25.40
C VAL A 190 25.22 -6.85 24.58
N TYR A 191 24.27 -6.15 25.19
CA TYR A 191 23.08 -5.66 24.54
C TYR A 191 23.32 -4.27 23.96
N VAL A 192 22.96 -4.07 22.70
CA VAL A 192 23.05 -2.79 22.02
C VAL A 192 21.71 -2.47 21.38
N PRO A 193 21.26 -1.22 21.39
CA PRO A 193 20.06 -0.84 20.63
C PRO A 193 20.26 -1.12 19.13
N GLU A 194 19.30 -1.78 18.52
CA GLU A 194 19.21 -1.91 17.07
C GLU A 194 18.16 -0.94 16.57
N PHE A 195 18.57 -0.01 15.74
CA PHE A 195 17.65 0.98 15.17
C PHE A 195 16.80 0.36 14.05
N ALA A 196 15.63 0.96 13.80
CA ALA A 196 14.78 0.54 12.70
C ALA A 196 15.54 0.55 11.37
N GLY A 197 15.47 -0.57 10.65
CA GLY A 197 16.21 -0.76 9.40
C GLY A 197 16.05 -2.16 8.81
N ALA A 198 16.96 -2.54 7.92
CA ALA A 198 16.89 -3.82 7.19
C ALA A 198 16.94 -5.06 8.10
N THR A 199 17.66 -5.00 9.22
CA THR A 199 17.79 -6.13 10.16
C THR A 199 16.55 -6.28 11.03
N CYS A 200 16.13 -5.19 11.68
CA CYS A 200 14.92 -5.10 12.48
C CYS A 200 14.08 -3.94 11.98
N PRO A 201 12.98 -4.17 11.26
CA PRO A 201 12.20 -3.09 10.65
C PRO A 201 11.69 -2.04 11.65
N GLN A 202 11.48 -2.44 12.91
CA GLN A 202 11.00 -1.57 13.98
C GLN A 202 12.07 -1.25 15.03
N GLY A 203 13.31 -1.66 14.79
CA GLY A 203 14.32 -1.67 15.81
C GLY A 203 14.23 -2.90 16.71
N GLY A 204 14.97 -2.88 17.78
CA GLY A 204 15.05 -4.02 18.69
C GLY A 204 16.32 -3.99 19.55
N THR A 205 16.82 -5.17 19.85
CA THR A 205 18.05 -5.34 20.62
C THR A 205 19.01 -6.24 19.85
N GLY A 206 20.18 -5.72 19.53
CA GLY A 206 21.33 -6.48 19.06
C GLY A 206 22.06 -7.09 20.28
N ILE A 207 22.41 -8.36 20.18
CA ILE A 207 23.13 -9.11 21.22
C ILE A 207 24.48 -9.47 20.67
N ARG A 208 25.52 -8.76 21.10
CA ARG A 208 26.90 -9.01 20.70
C ARG A 208 27.55 -10.07 21.59
N LEU A 209 28.18 -11.03 20.96
CA LEU A 209 28.88 -12.16 21.59
C LEU A 209 30.37 -12.09 21.26
N GLY A 210 31.24 -12.14 22.24
CA GLY A 210 32.65 -12.05 21.98
C GLY A 210 33.50 -12.17 23.24
N VAL A 211 34.75 -11.73 23.13
CA VAL A 211 35.74 -11.70 24.24
C VAL A 211 36.29 -10.28 24.34
N ASP A 212 36.09 -9.67 25.49
CA ASP A 212 36.79 -8.43 25.86
C ASP A 212 38.27 -8.75 26.01
N SER A 213 39.06 -8.39 25.00
CA SER A 213 40.50 -8.73 24.95
C SER A 213 41.39 -7.63 25.53
N ASN A 214 40.82 -6.43 25.73
CA ASN A 214 41.52 -5.28 26.28
C ASN A 214 41.07 -4.92 27.71
N ASP A 215 40.12 -5.69 28.28
CA ASP A 215 39.55 -5.53 29.61
C ASP A 215 38.94 -4.14 29.87
N ASP A 216 38.36 -3.50 28.82
CA ASP A 216 37.71 -2.18 28.94
C ASP A 216 36.21 -2.27 29.28
N GLY A 217 35.66 -3.47 29.35
CA GLY A 217 34.25 -3.74 29.67
C GLY A 217 33.29 -3.52 28.49
N VAL A 218 33.80 -3.38 27.27
CA VAL A 218 33.01 -3.15 26.06
C VAL A 218 33.42 -4.10 24.96
N LEU A 219 32.45 -4.62 24.17
CA LEU A 219 32.75 -5.40 22.98
C LEU A 219 32.69 -4.49 21.73
N LEU A 220 33.82 -4.20 21.10
CA LEU A 220 33.94 -3.40 19.91
C LEU A 220 34.78 -4.07 18.82
N GLY A 221 34.42 -3.83 17.56
CA GLY A 221 35.22 -4.24 16.40
C GLY A 221 35.57 -5.72 16.39
N PRO A 222 36.88 -6.08 16.45
CA PRO A 222 37.38 -7.47 16.35
C PRO A 222 37.04 -8.34 17.55
N GLU A 223 36.59 -7.78 18.66
CA GLU A 223 36.17 -8.50 19.86
C GLU A 223 34.79 -9.11 19.72
N VAL A 224 33.97 -8.60 18.79
CA VAL A 224 32.64 -9.12 18.46
C VAL A 224 32.80 -10.29 17.48
N TYR A 225 32.49 -11.49 17.91
CA TYR A 225 32.53 -12.67 17.06
C TYR A 225 31.21 -12.95 16.36
N LYS A 226 30.09 -12.63 17.02
CA LYS A 226 28.72 -12.80 16.50
C LYS A 226 27.80 -11.72 17.04
N THR A 227 26.76 -11.43 16.27
CA THR A 227 25.64 -10.60 16.70
C THR A 227 24.35 -11.31 16.37
N ALA A 228 23.50 -11.51 17.37
CA ALA A 228 22.11 -11.95 17.23
C ALA A 228 21.19 -10.74 17.38
N PHE A 229 19.96 -10.83 16.85
CA PHE A 229 18.99 -9.74 16.90
C PHE A 229 17.67 -10.25 17.44
N VAL A 230 17.14 -9.57 18.45
CA VAL A 230 15.76 -9.71 18.94
C VAL A 230 15.02 -8.46 18.53
N CYS A 231 14.27 -8.56 17.43
CA CYS A 231 13.51 -7.44 16.90
C CYS A 231 12.23 -7.20 17.71
N GLU A 232 11.81 -5.94 17.79
CA GLU A 232 10.52 -5.58 18.39
C GLU A 232 9.37 -6.19 17.61
N ALA A 233 8.30 -6.59 18.31
CA ALA A 233 7.13 -7.16 17.69
C ALA A 233 6.38 -6.09 16.89
N LEU A 234 5.92 -6.48 15.70
CA LEU A 234 5.06 -5.65 14.87
C LEU A 234 3.60 -5.87 15.27
N HIS A 235 2.84 -4.79 15.32
CA HIS A 235 1.45 -4.81 15.73
C HIS A 235 0.48 -4.76 14.54
N THR A 236 -0.75 -5.21 14.78
CA THR A 236 -1.86 -5.08 13.84
C THR A 236 -2.74 -3.90 14.27
N LEU A 237 -3.01 -3.02 13.33
CA LEU A 237 -3.96 -1.93 13.49
C LEU A 237 -5.33 -2.38 12.96
N HIS A 238 -6.40 -2.19 13.75
CA HIS A 238 -7.76 -2.53 13.37
C HIS A 238 -8.51 -1.32 12.85
N GLY A 239 -9.15 -1.45 11.70
CA GLY A 239 -9.93 -0.40 11.04
C GLY A 239 -9.10 0.42 10.05
N ASP A 240 -9.76 1.43 9.48
CA ASP A 240 -9.14 2.36 8.53
C ASP A 240 -8.28 3.38 9.28
N TYR A 241 -7.19 3.82 8.65
CA TYR A 241 -6.29 4.82 9.22
C TYR A 241 -5.94 5.91 8.21
N THR A 242 -5.94 7.16 8.68
CA THR A 242 -5.60 8.32 7.85
C THR A 242 -4.36 9.03 8.38
N VAL A 243 -3.37 9.23 7.51
CA VAL A 243 -2.17 10.03 7.78
C VAL A 243 -2.35 11.42 7.19
N GLN A 244 -2.28 12.44 8.04
CA GLN A 244 -2.30 13.85 7.63
C GLN A 244 -1.10 14.63 8.19
N THR A 245 -0.48 14.14 9.24
CA THR A 245 0.63 14.80 9.94
C THR A 245 1.81 13.85 10.13
N PRO A 246 3.02 14.39 10.42
CA PRO A 246 4.15 13.55 10.82
C PRO A 246 3.91 12.69 12.07
N ALA A 247 3.05 13.17 13.00
CA ALA A 247 2.68 12.39 14.19
C ALA A 247 1.86 11.14 13.82
N ASP A 248 0.97 11.23 12.83
CA ASP A 248 0.20 10.11 12.32
C ASP A 248 1.11 9.04 11.71
N LEU A 249 2.13 9.49 10.95
CA LEU A 249 3.12 8.60 10.37
C LEU A 249 3.97 7.93 11.45
N ALA A 250 4.36 8.67 12.50
CA ALA A 250 5.13 8.11 13.61
C ALA A 250 4.36 6.98 14.33
N ALA A 251 3.04 7.13 14.47
CA ALA A 251 2.19 6.12 15.08
C ALA A 251 2.14 4.78 14.29
N LEU A 252 2.42 4.80 12.98
CA LEU A 252 2.44 3.61 12.14
C LEU A 252 3.77 2.87 12.13
N GLN A 253 4.83 3.39 12.76
CA GLN A 253 6.17 2.81 12.67
C GLN A 253 6.25 1.38 13.22
N ARG A 254 5.36 1.00 14.14
CA ARG A 254 5.29 -0.34 14.74
C ARG A 254 4.19 -1.23 14.13
N ILE A 255 3.57 -0.80 13.06
CA ILE A 255 2.45 -1.50 12.43
C ILE A 255 2.95 -2.33 11.25
N SER A 256 2.66 -3.64 11.28
CA SER A 256 2.92 -4.54 10.16
C SER A 256 1.69 -4.83 9.30
N ARG A 257 0.51 -4.70 9.89
CA ARG A 257 -0.76 -4.96 9.22
C ARG A 257 -1.81 -3.94 9.60
N ILE A 258 -2.54 -3.45 8.63
CA ILE A 258 -3.73 -2.62 8.83
C ILE A 258 -4.93 -3.44 8.35
N GLN A 259 -5.83 -3.81 9.30
CA GLN A 259 -7.08 -4.49 9.00
C GLN A 259 -8.16 -3.50 8.54
N GLY A 260 -7.85 -2.77 7.50
CA GLY A 260 -8.66 -1.72 6.92
C GLY A 260 -7.91 -1.06 5.78
N SER A 261 -8.27 0.17 5.46
CA SER A 261 -7.60 1.01 4.46
C SER A 261 -6.56 1.91 5.13
N LEU A 262 -5.45 2.17 4.42
CA LEU A 262 -4.49 3.21 4.78
C LEU A 262 -4.64 4.37 3.79
N LEU A 263 -5.01 5.54 4.32
CA LEU A 263 -5.26 6.74 3.54
C LEU A 263 -4.23 7.81 3.90
N ILE A 264 -3.48 8.29 2.92
CA ILE A 264 -2.55 9.41 3.04
C ILE A 264 -3.08 10.53 2.15
N ASN A 265 -3.89 11.42 2.72
CA ASN A 265 -4.62 12.43 1.97
C ASN A 265 -4.30 13.84 2.50
N ASP A 266 -3.97 14.75 1.60
CA ASP A 266 -3.65 16.16 1.95
C ASP A 266 -2.62 16.26 3.09
N ALA A 267 -1.70 15.30 3.18
CA ALA A 267 -0.79 15.17 4.29
C ALA A 267 0.32 16.23 4.25
N SER A 268 0.67 16.74 5.42
CA SER A 268 1.78 17.71 5.59
C SER A 268 3.16 17.03 5.72
N ILE A 269 3.31 15.84 5.13
CA ILE A 269 4.55 15.06 5.13
C ILE A 269 5.29 15.19 3.80
N THR A 270 6.62 15.20 3.86
CA THR A 270 7.49 15.20 2.68
C THR A 270 7.94 13.81 2.26
N GLU A 271 7.94 12.87 3.20
CA GLU A 271 8.38 11.49 3.02
C GLU A 271 7.41 10.54 3.75
N LEU A 272 7.09 9.44 3.11
CA LEU A 272 6.33 8.33 3.68
C LEU A 272 7.25 7.10 3.73
N SER A 273 7.75 6.76 4.91
CA SER A 273 8.54 5.53 5.11
C SER A 273 7.91 4.69 6.21
N LEU A 274 7.49 3.47 5.84
CA LEU A 274 6.91 2.46 6.74
C LEU A 274 7.62 1.12 6.52
N PRO A 275 8.85 0.97 7.04
CA PRO A 275 9.70 -0.19 6.78
C PRO A 275 9.15 -1.51 7.33
N GLY A 276 8.19 -1.47 8.27
CA GLY A 276 7.55 -2.65 8.86
C GLY A 276 6.20 -3.02 8.23
N LEU A 277 5.56 -2.12 7.45
CA LEU A 277 4.22 -2.36 6.92
C LEU A 277 4.23 -3.42 5.81
N ALA A 278 3.68 -4.58 6.10
CA ALA A 278 3.65 -5.72 5.18
C ALA A 278 2.28 -5.94 4.52
N VAL A 279 1.18 -5.56 5.20
CA VAL A 279 -0.18 -5.88 4.77
C VAL A 279 -1.13 -4.71 5.01
N VAL A 280 -1.89 -4.37 3.98
CA VAL A 280 -3.09 -3.51 4.07
C VAL A 280 -4.26 -4.34 3.55
N ASP A 281 -5.23 -4.66 4.41
CA ASP A 281 -6.31 -5.61 4.07
C ASP A 281 -7.31 -5.05 3.05
N ARG A 282 -7.36 -3.74 2.88
CA ARG A 282 -8.21 -3.06 1.91
C ARG A 282 -7.38 -2.13 1.01
N THR A 283 -7.73 -0.88 0.90
CA THR A 283 -7.10 0.08 -0.01
C THR A 283 -5.90 0.77 0.64
N LEU A 284 -4.80 0.87 -0.11
CA LEU A 284 -3.71 1.80 0.17
C LEU A 284 -3.82 2.98 -0.79
N ARG A 285 -4.11 4.16 -0.27
CA ARG A 285 -4.33 5.36 -1.07
C ARG A 285 -3.46 6.53 -0.65
N LEU A 286 -2.71 7.07 -1.60
CA LEU A 286 -1.92 8.29 -1.48
C LEU A 286 -2.53 9.33 -2.44
N TRP A 287 -3.29 10.28 -1.89
CA TRP A 287 -4.05 11.21 -2.71
C TRP A 287 -3.82 12.68 -2.32
N ASN A 288 -3.56 13.52 -3.34
CA ASN A 288 -3.44 14.98 -3.20
C ASN A 288 -2.37 15.45 -2.19
N ASN A 289 -1.23 14.74 -2.09
CA ASN A 289 -0.16 15.12 -1.17
C ASN A 289 0.83 16.06 -1.86
N GLN A 290 0.64 17.36 -1.71
CA GLN A 290 1.38 18.40 -2.42
C GLN A 290 2.88 18.46 -2.08
N LEU A 291 3.27 17.98 -0.90
CA LEU A 291 4.64 18.03 -0.39
C LEU A 291 5.37 16.69 -0.44
N LEU A 292 4.66 15.59 -0.69
CA LEU A 292 5.20 14.24 -0.64
C LEU A 292 6.16 14.00 -1.82
N THR A 293 7.45 13.81 -1.51
CA THR A 293 8.50 13.59 -2.51
C THR A 293 8.93 12.14 -2.64
N TRP A 294 8.80 11.36 -1.58
CA TRP A 294 9.29 9.98 -1.51
C TRP A 294 8.34 9.07 -0.74
N VAL A 295 8.12 7.89 -1.30
CA VAL A 295 7.37 6.78 -0.69
C VAL A 295 8.27 5.55 -0.63
N ASP A 296 8.41 4.97 0.57
CA ASP A 296 9.22 3.78 0.85
C ASP A 296 8.48 2.76 1.72
N LEU A 297 7.97 1.71 1.08
CA LEU A 297 7.21 0.61 1.67
C LEU A 297 7.88 -0.73 1.31
N PRO A 298 9.13 -0.98 1.74
CA PRO A 298 9.99 -2.03 1.17
C PRO A 298 9.51 -3.45 1.41
N VAL A 299 8.78 -3.71 2.50
CA VAL A 299 8.28 -5.05 2.86
C VAL A 299 6.79 -5.24 2.58
N LEU A 300 6.14 -4.26 1.93
CA LEU A 300 4.75 -4.37 1.54
C LEU A 300 4.58 -5.52 0.53
N ARG A 301 3.69 -6.47 0.84
CA ARG A 301 3.46 -7.68 0.04
C ARG A 301 2.00 -7.95 -0.30
N PHE A 302 1.08 -7.23 0.35
CA PHE A 302 -0.35 -7.42 0.12
C PHE A 302 -1.14 -6.13 0.32
N VAL A 303 -1.97 -5.81 -0.67
CA VAL A 303 -3.03 -4.80 -0.61
C VAL A 303 -4.30 -5.49 -1.10
N GLY A 304 -5.34 -5.55 -0.27
CA GLY A 304 -6.52 -6.36 -0.53
C GLY A 304 -7.42 -5.85 -1.66
N ASP A 305 -7.55 -4.53 -1.76
CA ASP A 305 -8.30 -3.86 -2.83
C ASP A 305 -7.33 -3.12 -3.77
N ASP A 306 -7.30 -1.79 -3.74
CA ASP A 306 -6.52 -0.97 -4.67
C ASP A 306 -5.24 -0.39 -4.03
N LEU A 307 -4.19 -0.30 -4.84
CA LEU A 307 -3.05 0.57 -4.62
C LEU A 307 -3.22 1.83 -5.48
N ASP A 308 -3.59 2.95 -4.86
CA ASP A 308 -3.90 4.21 -5.53
C ASP A 308 -2.90 5.31 -5.14
N VAL A 309 -2.11 5.77 -6.10
CA VAL A 309 -1.14 6.86 -5.96
C VAL A 309 -1.52 7.96 -6.95
N THR A 310 -2.34 8.90 -6.49
CA THR A 310 -2.97 9.90 -7.36
C THR A 310 -2.73 11.33 -6.86
N ALA A 311 -2.42 12.24 -7.79
CA ALA A 311 -2.31 13.68 -7.54
C ALA A 311 -1.26 14.05 -6.47
N ASN A 312 -0.07 13.47 -6.56
CA ASN A 312 1.08 13.83 -5.71
C ASN A 312 2.15 14.52 -6.58
N PRO A 313 2.00 15.80 -6.91
CA PRO A 313 2.79 16.48 -7.95
C PRO A 313 4.27 16.63 -7.60
N ALA A 314 4.64 16.54 -6.32
CA ALA A 314 6.03 16.58 -5.88
C ALA A 314 6.70 15.20 -5.82
N LEU A 315 5.96 14.11 -6.00
CA LEU A 315 6.46 12.74 -5.84
C LEU A 315 7.48 12.39 -6.92
N ASP A 316 8.74 12.20 -6.50
CA ASP A 316 9.88 11.85 -7.37
C ASP A 316 10.18 10.34 -7.34
N ARG A 317 9.95 9.68 -6.19
CA ARG A 317 10.26 8.26 -5.97
C ARG A 317 9.11 7.53 -5.28
N LEU A 318 8.76 6.38 -5.86
CA LEU A 318 7.74 5.48 -5.34
C LEU A 318 8.33 4.07 -5.23
N GLN A 319 8.54 3.58 -4.00
CA GLN A 319 8.97 2.21 -3.71
C GLN A 319 7.85 1.49 -2.93
N ALA A 320 7.32 0.40 -3.48
CA ALA A 320 6.38 -0.46 -2.80
C ALA A 320 6.69 -1.94 -3.05
N GLY A 321 7.05 -2.64 -1.99
CA GLY A 321 7.51 -4.03 -2.04
C GLY A 321 8.93 -4.20 -2.60
N GLY A 322 9.36 -5.43 -2.75
CA GLY A 322 10.59 -5.80 -3.47
C GLY A 322 11.86 -5.97 -2.65
N ALA A 323 11.87 -5.67 -1.33
CA ALA A 323 13.07 -5.84 -0.50
C ALA A 323 13.62 -7.27 -0.50
N ASP A 324 12.75 -8.27 -0.57
CA ASP A 324 13.09 -9.70 -0.53
C ASP A 324 12.72 -10.44 -1.84
N HIS A 325 12.60 -9.73 -2.96
CA HIS A 325 12.11 -10.28 -4.24
C HIS A 325 10.72 -10.91 -4.16
N GLN A 326 9.95 -10.62 -3.11
CA GLN A 326 8.58 -11.10 -2.95
C GLN A 326 7.62 -10.25 -3.78
N ARG A 327 6.59 -10.89 -4.32
CA ARG A 327 5.53 -10.20 -5.05
C ARG A 327 4.68 -9.34 -4.11
N LEU A 328 4.37 -8.13 -4.53
CA LEU A 328 3.33 -7.31 -3.94
C LEU A 328 2.01 -7.62 -4.66
N PHE A 329 1.15 -8.40 -4.03
CA PHE A 329 -0.19 -8.70 -4.54
C PHE A 329 -1.14 -7.54 -4.27
N VAL A 330 -1.85 -7.12 -5.32
CA VAL A 330 -2.92 -6.12 -5.23
C VAL A 330 -4.20 -6.78 -5.73
N GLY A 331 -5.20 -6.88 -4.85
CA GLY A 331 -6.42 -7.68 -5.09
C GLY A 331 -7.33 -7.14 -6.18
N GLN A 332 -7.28 -5.84 -6.43
CA GLN A 332 -8.00 -5.20 -7.52
C GLN A 332 -7.03 -4.48 -8.47
N GLY A 333 -6.95 -3.16 -8.42
CA GLY A 333 -6.20 -2.37 -9.36
C GLY A 333 -5.00 -1.63 -8.77
N VAL A 334 -4.08 -1.27 -9.67
CA VAL A 334 -3.01 -0.34 -9.38
C VAL A 334 -3.24 0.92 -10.20
N VAL A 335 -3.31 2.06 -9.51
CA VAL A 335 -3.49 3.38 -10.09
C VAL A 335 -2.28 4.24 -9.75
N VAL A 336 -1.60 4.75 -10.78
CA VAL A 336 -0.54 5.76 -10.64
C VAL A 336 -0.90 6.90 -11.56
N SER A 337 -1.44 8.00 -10.99
CA SER A 337 -1.95 9.07 -11.85
C SER A 337 -1.64 10.48 -11.32
N ASN A 338 -1.38 11.41 -12.24
CA ASN A 338 -1.14 12.82 -11.96
C ASN A 338 -0.01 13.04 -10.91
N ASN A 339 1.09 12.31 -11.08
CA ASN A 339 2.30 12.50 -10.29
C ASN A 339 3.39 13.08 -11.21
N ASP A 340 3.34 14.38 -11.44
CA ASP A 340 4.06 15.07 -12.53
C ASP A 340 5.58 14.95 -12.45
N ARG A 341 6.15 14.72 -11.25
CA ARG A 341 7.58 14.55 -11.05
C ARG A 341 8.05 13.11 -10.98
N LEU A 342 7.14 12.13 -10.98
CA LEU A 342 7.50 10.72 -10.91
C LEU A 342 8.21 10.29 -12.19
N ARG A 343 9.48 9.91 -12.07
CA ARG A 343 10.35 9.62 -13.23
C ARG A 343 10.37 8.15 -13.63
N SER A 344 10.14 7.24 -12.70
CA SER A 344 10.26 5.80 -12.94
C SER A 344 9.26 5.00 -12.11
N LEU A 345 8.82 3.86 -12.64
CA LEU A 345 8.06 2.83 -11.93
C LEU A 345 8.96 1.69 -11.42
N SER A 346 10.29 1.84 -11.44
CA SER A 346 11.22 0.78 -11.01
C SER A 346 11.02 0.34 -9.56
N GLY A 347 10.50 1.22 -8.70
CA GLY A 347 10.12 0.88 -7.33
C GLY A 347 8.84 0.05 -7.20
N LEU A 348 8.14 -0.24 -8.30
CA LEU A 348 6.98 -1.13 -8.36
C LEU A 348 7.29 -2.46 -9.07
N VAL A 349 8.56 -2.82 -9.23
CA VAL A 349 9.00 -4.03 -9.95
C VAL A 349 8.35 -5.33 -9.47
N SER A 350 8.02 -5.40 -8.18
CA SER A 350 7.38 -6.58 -7.55
C SER A 350 5.86 -6.57 -7.61
N VAL A 351 5.23 -5.49 -8.09
CA VAL A 351 3.77 -5.33 -8.08
C VAL A 351 3.08 -6.34 -9.00
N SER A 352 1.98 -6.90 -8.53
CA SER A 352 1.16 -7.88 -9.26
C SER A 352 -0.32 -7.54 -9.04
N PRO A 353 -0.88 -6.61 -9.84
CA PRO A 353 -2.30 -6.31 -9.82
C PRO A 353 -3.11 -7.46 -10.40
N ARG A 354 -4.25 -7.77 -9.79
CA ARG A 354 -5.15 -8.80 -10.29
C ARG A 354 -6.06 -8.30 -11.39
N GLU A 355 -6.70 -7.15 -11.18
CA GLU A 355 -7.72 -6.64 -12.09
C GLU A 355 -7.11 -5.67 -13.10
N SER A 356 -6.73 -4.48 -12.71
CA SER A 356 -6.39 -3.42 -13.66
C SER A 356 -5.10 -2.69 -13.31
N LEU A 357 -4.46 -2.13 -14.33
CA LEU A 357 -3.35 -1.20 -14.19
C LEU A 357 -3.66 0.09 -14.93
N LEU A 358 -3.58 1.21 -14.21
CA LEU A 358 -3.80 2.56 -14.72
C LEU A 358 -2.56 3.42 -14.45
N VAL A 359 -1.90 3.91 -15.51
CA VAL A 359 -0.77 4.84 -15.44
C VAL A 359 -1.10 6.05 -16.30
N VAL A 360 -1.51 7.16 -15.67
CA VAL A 360 -2.10 8.29 -16.39
C VAL A 360 -1.59 9.63 -15.89
N GLY A 361 -1.22 10.54 -16.79
CA GLY A 361 -0.89 11.92 -16.45
C GLY A 361 0.36 12.07 -15.59
N ASN A 362 1.38 11.24 -15.81
CA ASN A 362 2.65 11.36 -15.10
C ASN A 362 3.71 11.95 -16.07
N ASP A 363 3.78 13.26 -16.14
CA ASP A 363 4.50 13.99 -17.19
C ASP A 363 6.00 13.70 -17.28
N ALA A 364 6.67 13.50 -16.14
CA ALA A 364 8.10 13.19 -16.09
C ALA A 364 8.41 11.70 -16.20
N LEU A 365 7.37 10.82 -16.26
CA LEU A 365 7.57 9.39 -16.31
C LEU A 365 8.26 8.98 -17.60
N ALA A 366 9.51 8.57 -17.47
CA ALA A 366 10.30 8.02 -18.56
C ALA A 366 10.66 6.57 -18.27
N PHE A 367 10.71 5.73 -19.28
CA PHE A 367 11.19 4.37 -19.16
C PHE A 367 12.26 4.11 -20.23
N HIS A 368 13.43 3.68 -19.76
CA HIS A 368 14.56 3.35 -20.62
C HIS A 368 14.84 1.83 -20.51
N PRO A 369 14.50 1.01 -21.49
CA PRO A 369 14.55 -0.46 -21.38
C PRO A 369 15.92 -1.06 -21.00
N LYS A 370 17.01 -0.28 -21.12
CA LYS A 370 18.37 -0.72 -20.75
C LYS A 370 18.80 -0.32 -19.35
N GLU A 371 18.11 0.63 -18.73
CA GLU A 371 18.50 1.27 -17.49
C GLU A 371 17.47 1.01 -16.37
N ASP A 372 16.20 0.92 -16.74
CA ASP A 372 15.11 0.77 -15.79
C ASP A 372 14.68 -0.69 -15.63
N SER A 373 14.25 -1.02 -14.40
CA SER A 373 13.66 -2.33 -14.11
C SER A 373 12.23 -2.40 -14.63
N VAL A 374 11.91 -3.47 -15.33
CA VAL A 374 10.57 -3.74 -15.86
C VAL A 374 9.64 -4.26 -14.76
N LEU A 375 8.33 -4.07 -14.93
CA LEU A 375 7.29 -4.64 -14.08
C LEU A 375 7.14 -6.15 -14.39
N VAL A 376 8.04 -6.96 -13.85
CA VAL A 376 8.17 -8.39 -14.20
C VAL A 376 7.00 -9.26 -13.77
N ASN A 377 6.20 -8.80 -12.82
CA ASN A 377 5.06 -9.55 -12.26
C ASN A 377 3.71 -9.10 -12.82
N VAL A 378 3.69 -8.15 -13.75
CA VAL A 378 2.48 -7.74 -14.48
C VAL A 378 2.41 -8.58 -15.76
N ASP A 379 1.97 -9.81 -15.63
CA ASP A 379 1.88 -10.80 -16.72
C ASP A 379 0.42 -11.06 -17.16
N ASN A 380 -0.53 -10.93 -16.24
CA ASN A 380 -1.97 -11.12 -16.45
C ASN A 380 -2.78 -10.04 -15.75
N LEU A 381 -3.71 -9.43 -16.45
CA LEU A 381 -4.74 -8.54 -15.91
C LEU A 381 -6.11 -9.14 -16.23
N MET A 382 -6.95 -9.37 -15.23
CA MET A 382 -8.33 -9.81 -15.45
C MET A 382 -9.24 -8.66 -15.93
N GLY A 383 -8.92 -7.43 -15.56
CA GLY A 383 -9.55 -6.19 -16.01
C GLY A 383 -8.78 -5.51 -17.14
N SER A 384 -8.59 -4.20 -17.03
CA SER A 384 -8.11 -3.36 -18.14
C SER A 384 -6.70 -2.80 -17.89
N LEU A 385 -6.01 -2.51 -18.98
CA LEU A 385 -4.75 -1.76 -19.01
C LEU A 385 -5.01 -0.36 -19.58
N THR A 386 -4.62 0.69 -18.87
CA THR A 386 -4.64 2.07 -19.38
C THR A 386 -3.29 2.73 -19.15
N ILE A 387 -2.65 3.20 -20.22
CA ILE A 387 -1.45 4.02 -20.17
C ILE A 387 -1.72 5.26 -20.99
N ALA A 388 -1.93 6.39 -20.32
CA ALA A 388 -2.38 7.59 -21.01
C ALA A 388 -1.71 8.87 -20.47
N ASP A 389 -1.54 9.83 -21.36
CA ASP A 389 -1.13 11.19 -21.00
C ASP A 389 0.19 11.26 -20.20
N ASN A 390 1.17 10.38 -20.55
CA ASN A 390 2.51 10.37 -19.97
C ASN A 390 3.50 10.95 -20.96
N ASN A 391 3.76 12.25 -20.87
CA ASN A 391 4.44 13.03 -21.91
C ASN A 391 5.88 12.59 -22.22
N ALA A 392 6.63 12.11 -21.23
CA ALA A 392 8.01 11.67 -21.40
C ALA A 392 8.18 10.16 -21.64
N LEU A 393 7.11 9.37 -21.65
CA LEU A 393 7.17 7.92 -21.74
C LEU A 393 7.59 7.45 -23.14
N GLN A 394 8.78 6.85 -23.28
CA GLN A 394 9.34 6.44 -24.57
C GLN A 394 9.10 4.96 -24.90
N ALA A 395 8.95 4.10 -23.91
CA ALA A 395 8.68 2.68 -24.03
C ALA A 395 7.82 2.19 -22.86
N LEU A 396 7.24 1.00 -22.99
CA LEU A 396 6.38 0.42 -21.95
C LEU A 396 7.19 -0.35 -20.91
N PRO A 397 6.87 -0.25 -19.59
CA PRO A 397 7.66 -0.85 -18.52
C PRO A 397 7.30 -2.32 -18.25
N PHE A 398 6.98 -3.10 -19.27
CA PHE A 398 6.62 -4.52 -19.13
C PHE A 398 7.67 -5.43 -19.75
N SER A 399 7.76 -6.68 -19.24
CA SER A 399 8.56 -7.73 -19.88
C SER A 399 7.70 -8.78 -20.61
N ASN A 400 6.51 -9.08 -20.09
CA ASN A 400 5.72 -10.23 -20.52
C ASN A 400 4.22 -10.08 -20.24
N LEU A 401 3.62 -8.93 -20.46
CA LEU A 401 2.16 -8.83 -20.33
C LEU A 401 1.51 -9.57 -21.52
N PHE A 402 0.95 -10.75 -21.26
CA PHE A 402 0.41 -11.63 -22.30
C PHE A 402 -1.10 -11.85 -22.24
N HIS A 403 -1.78 -11.42 -21.17
CA HIS A 403 -3.24 -11.47 -21.07
C HIS A 403 -3.82 -10.20 -20.46
N VAL A 404 -4.85 -9.64 -21.11
CA VAL A 404 -5.69 -8.55 -20.59
C VAL A 404 -7.15 -8.94 -20.80
N GLY A 405 -7.88 -9.20 -19.72
CA GLY A 405 -9.28 -9.63 -19.78
C GLY A 405 -10.27 -8.55 -20.21
N GLY A 406 -9.94 -7.29 -19.94
CA GLY A 406 -10.71 -6.11 -20.34
C GLY A 406 -10.15 -5.38 -21.56
N ASN A 407 -10.19 -4.06 -21.50
CA ASN A 407 -9.72 -3.19 -22.58
C ASN A 407 -8.23 -2.85 -22.42
N VAL A 408 -7.55 -2.61 -23.55
CA VAL A 408 -6.24 -1.98 -23.60
C VAL A 408 -6.38 -0.59 -24.20
N ARG A 409 -5.97 0.43 -23.44
CA ARG A 409 -5.92 1.82 -23.89
C ARG A 409 -4.51 2.38 -23.74
N ILE A 410 -3.93 2.82 -24.85
CA ILE A 410 -2.65 3.52 -24.89
C ILE A 410 -2.88 4.82 -25.66
N SER A 411 -2.93 5.95 -24.93
CA SER A 411 -3.34 7.22 -25.55
C SER A 411 -2.60 8.42 -24.98
N GLY A 412 -2.35 9.45 -25.82
CA GLY A 412 -1.76 10.70 -25.34
C GLY A 412 -0.34 10.57 -24.81
N ASN A 413 0.47 9.62 -25.33
CA ASN A 413 1.88 9.48 -24.94
C ASN A 413 2.77 9.91 -26.11
N PRO A 414 3.03 11.21 -26.31
CA PRO A 414 3.62 11.74 -27.55
C PRO A 414 5.07 11.27 -27.78
N ALA A 415 5.81 10.90 -26.73
CA ALA A 415 7.18 10.38 -26.85
C ALA A 415 7.27 8.87 -27.09
N LEU A 416 6.16 8.12 -27.01
CA LEU A 416 6.11 6.66 -27.09
C LEU A 416 6.39 6.19 -28.53
N ARG A 417 7.46 5.44 -28.74
CA ARG A 417 7.95 5.01 -30.07
C ARG A 417 7.53 3.62 -30.50
N SER A 418 7.34 2.73 -29.54
CA SER A 418 6.92 1.35 -29.77
C SER A 418 6.11 0.82 -28.59
N LEU A 419 5.38 -0.27 -28.81
CA LEU A 419 4.67 -1.00 -27.78
C LEU A 419 5.47 -2.22 -27.28
N GLU A 420 6.78 -2.21 -27.45
CA GLU A 420 7.65 -3.28 -26.97
C GLU A 420 7.47 -3.48 -25.46
N GLY A 421 7.42 -4.76 -25.03
CA GLY A 421 7.03 -5.12 -23.66
C GLY A 421 5.55 -5.48 -23.50
N LEU A 422 4.67 -5.02 -24.38
CA LEU A 422 3.27 -5.42 -24.44
C LEU A 422 3.10 -6.46 -25.57
N SER A 423 3.05 -7.74 -25.23
CA SER A 423 2.91 -8.84 -26.20
C SER A 423 1.70 -9.73 -25.87
N PRO A 424 0.48 -9.17 -25.82
CA PRO A 424 -0.70 -9.89 -25.37
C PRO A 424 -1.06 -10.99 -26.38
N ARG A 425 -1.27 -12.20 -25.87
CA ARG A 425 -1.87 -13.29 -26.67
C ARG A 425 -3.39 -13.12 -26.76
N SER A 426 -4.00 -12.46 -25.78
CA SER A 426 -5.41 -12.17 -25.78
C SER A 426 -5.73 -10.84 -25.08
N ILE A 427 -6.66 -10.12 -25.68
CA ILE A 427 -7.32 -8.94 -25.14
C ILE A 427 -8.82 -9.24 -25.19
N GLY A 428 -9.50 -9.23 -24.05
CA GLY A 428 -10.91 -9.61 -23.99
C GLY A 428 -11.87 -8.53 -24.47
N GLY A 429 -11.43 -7.27 -24.50
CA GLY A 429 -12.22 -6.11 -24.87
C GLY A 429 -11.71 -5.38 -26.11
N ALA A 430 -11.76 -4.06 -26.05
CA ALA A 430 -11.29 -3.16 -27.10
C ALA A 430 -9.79 -2.87 -26.99
N LEU A 431 -9.14 -2.64 -28.13
CA LEU A 431 -7.81 -2.05 -28.23
C LEU A 431 -7.91 -0.63 -28.75
N VAL A 432 -7.49 0.34 -27.96
CA VAL A 432 -7.49 1.77 -28.30
C VAL A 432 -6.06 2.29 -28.27
N ILE A 433 -5.56 2.74 -29.42
CA ILE A 433 -4.23 3.34 -29.57
C ILE A 433 -4.45 4.73 -30.19
N SER A 434 -4.32 5.80 -29.41
CA SER A 434 -4.64 7.14 -29.91
C SER A 434 -3.65 8.20 -29.42
N GLU A 435 -3.38 9.18 -30.28
CA GLU A 435 -2.61 10.38 -29.93
C GLU A 435 -1.21 10.06 -29.37
N ASN A 436 -0.56 8.98 -29.91
CA ASN A 436 0.84 8.66 -29.62
C ASN A 436 1.67 9.09 -30.85
N GLU A 437 2.05 10.36 -30.90
CA GLU A 437 2.58 11.00 -32.10
C GLU A 437 3.88 10.38 -32.61
N ALA A 438 4.75 9.88 -31.73
CA ALA A 438 6.03 9.25 -32.08
C ALA A 438 5.93 7.73 -32.34
N LEU A 439 4.74 7.12 -32.23
CA LEU A 439 4.56 5.67 -32.35
C LEU A 439 4.73 5.21 -33.80
N GLN A 440 5.75 4.38 -34.03
CA GLN A 440 6.13 3.94 -35.37
C GLN A 440 5.63 2.55 -35.76
N THR A 441 5.42 1.67 -34.78
CA THR A 441 5.13 0.25 -35.02
C THR A 441 4.22 -0.35 -33.95
N LEU A 442 3.40 -1.32 -34.38
CA LEU A 442 2.56 -2.16 -33.52
C LEU A 442 3.07 -3.63 -33.49
N SER A 443 4.30 -3.89 -33.87
CA SER A 443 4.82 -5.25 -34.12
C SER A 443 4.69 -6.19 -32.92
N SER A 444 4.70 -5.69 -31.70
CA SER A 444 4.52 -6.48 -30.47
C SER A 444 3.11 -7.06 -30.30
N LEU A 445 2.13 -6.58 -31.07
CA LEU A 445 0.75 -7.03 -31.01
C LEU A 445 0.42 -8.17 -32.00
N GLU A 446 1.42 -8.68 -32.75
CA GLU A 446 1.24 -9.78 -33.71
C GLU A 446 0.51 -11.02 -33.13
N PRO A 447 0.67 -11.39 -31.85
CA PRO A 447 -0.05 -12.52 -31.28
C PRO A 447 -1.58 -12.33 -31.12
N VAL A 448 -2.09 -11.09 -31.21
CA VAL A 448 -3.52 -10.80 -31.03
C VAL A 448 -4.33 -11.36 -32.19
N ARG A 449 -5.38 -12.13 -31.88
CA ARG A 449 -6.26 -12.78 -32.89
C ARG A 449 -7.67 -12.25 -32.90
N HIS A 450 -8.18 -11.82 -31.73
CA HIS A 450 -9.57 -11.38 -31.57
C HIS A 450 -9.62 -10.12 -30.70
N LEU A 451 -10.48 -9.17 -31.09
CA LEU A 451 -10.79 -7.98 -30.34
C LEU A 451 -12.30 -7.69 -30.49
N SER A 452 -12.91 -7.09 -29.50
CA SER A 452 -14.27 -6.54 -29.68
C SER A 452 -14.23 -5.30 -30.58
N GLU A 453 -13.28 -4.43 -30.40
CA GLU A 453 -13.12 -3.20 -31.15
C GLU A 453 -11.63 -2.85 -31.33
N LEU A 454 -11.26 -2.35 -32.50
CA LEU A 454 -9.96 -1.74 -32.77
C LEU A 454 -10.15 -0.27 -33.09
N ARG A 455 -9.50 0.61 -32.30
CA ARG A 455 -9.40 2.05 -32.57
C ARG A 455 -7.94 2.46 -32.65
N VAL A 456 -7.53 3.00 -33.80
CA VAL A 456 -6.18 3.55 -34.03
C VAL A 456 -6.35 4.96 -34.59
N MET A 457 -6.08 5.98 -33.76
CA MET A 457 -6.43 7.36 -34.10
C MET A 457 -5.32 8.35 -33.72
N GLY A 458 -4.99 9.29 -34.59
CA GLY A 458 -4.07 10.39 -34.29
C GLY A 458 -2.62 9.99 -34.01
N ASN A 459 -2.17 8.83 -34.51
CA ASN A 459 -0.78 8.38 -34.38
C ASN A 459 0.02 8.78 -35.61
N SER A 460 0.51 10.02 -35.64
CA SER A 460 1.02 10.66 -36.84
C SER A 460 2.27 10.02 -37.45
N ALA A 461 3.11 9.32 -36.65
CA ALA A 461 4.29 8.61 -37.17
C ALA A 461 4.03 7.14 -37.56
N LEU A 462 2.80 6.63 -37.36
CA LEU A 462 2.46 5.24 -37.62
C LEU A 462 2.24 5.01 -39.13
N THR A 463 3.05 4.12 -39.73
CA THR A 463 3.00 3.88 -41.19
C THR A 463 2.19 2.66 -41.58
N THR A 464 1.99 1.70 -40.69
CA THR A 464 1.28 0.44 -40.96
C THR A 464 0.67 -0.17 -39.70
N LEU A 465 -0.43 -0.94 -39.86
CA LEU A 465 -1.01 -1.77 -38.82
C LEU A 465 -0.57 -3.24 -38.91
N GLU A 466 0.49 -3.56 -39.66
CA GLU A 466 1.00 -4.94 -39.86
C GLU A 466 1.26 -5.70 -38.57
N GLY A 467 1.56 -5.01 -37.45
CA GLY A 467 1.61 -5.62 -36.13
C GLY A 467 0.31 -6.27 -35.65
N LEU A 468 -0.80 -6.04 -36.35
CA LEU A 468 -2.10 -6.68 -36.13
C LEU A 468 -2.50 -7.60 -37.28
N SER A 469 -1.56 -8.04 -38.10
CA SER A 469 -1.81 -8.91 -39.26
C SER A 469 -2.46 -10.25 -38.90
N GLY A 470 -2.28 -10.73 -37.65
CA GLY A 470 -2.93 -11.94 -37.14
C GLY A 470 -4.39 -11.78 -36.70
N LEU A 471 -4.90 -10.55 -36.67
CA LEU A 471 -6.25 -10.26 -36.21
C LEU A 471 -7.30 -10.80 -37.20
N SER A 472 -8.26 -11.58 -36.71
CA SER A 472 -9.21 -12.32 -37.55
C SER A 472 -10.62 -11.73 -37.58
N THR A 473 -11.14 -11.29 -36.43
CA THR A 473 -12.50 -10.76 -36.30
C THR A 473 -12.57 -9.51 -35.43
N LEU A 474 -13.45 -8.60 -35.77
CA LEU A 474 -13.78 -7.39 -35.02
C LEU A 474 -15.30 -7.16 -35.01
N ALA A 475 -15.85 -6.61 -33.94
CA ALA A 475 -17.14 -6.00 -34.01
C ALA A 475 -17.03 -4.63 -34.73
N SER A 476 -16.06 -3.80 -34.35
CA SER A 476 -15.88 -2.48 -34.98
C SER A 476 -14.41 -2.18 -35.26
N LEU A 477 -14.14 -1.55 -36.41
CA LEU A 477 -12.82 -1.03 -36.82
C LEU A 477 -12.92 0.48 -36.99
N ARG A 478 -12.04 1.24 -36.30
CA ARG A 478 -11.90 2.69 -36.49
C ARG A 478 -10.43 3.05 -36.66
N VAL A 479 -10.07 3.59 -37.80
CA VAL A 479 -8.71 4.04 -38.14
C VAL A 479 -8.80 5.46 -38.68
N SER A 480 -8.40 6.45 -37.89
CA SER A 480 -8.54 7.85 -38.30
C SER A 480 -7.36 8.73 -37.92
N ASP A 481 -7.13 9.75 -38.70
CA ASP A 481 -6.20 10.83 -38.41
C ASP A 481 -4.71 10.33 -38.21
N ASN A 482 -4.37 9.17 -38.79
CA ASN A 482 -2.97 8.66 -38.79
C ASN A 482 -2.32 9.15 -40.10
N THR A 483 -1.74 10.34 -40.05
CA THR A 483 -1.36 11.09 -41.25
C THR A 483 -0.29 10.43 -42.13
N SER A 484 0.61 9.61 -41.53
CA SER A 484 1.65 8.85 -42.25
C SER A 484 1.28 7.39 -42.54
N LEU A 485 0.05 6.98 -42.30
CA LEU A 485 -0.39 5.60 -42.52
C LEU A 485 -0.51 5.32 -44.02
N ILE A 486 0.28 4.40 -44.56
CA ILE A 486 0.29 4.03 -45.95
C ILE A 486 -0.35 2.67 -46.25
N ARG A 487 -0.53 1.82 -45.22
CA ARG A 487 -1.11 0.47 -45.39
C ARG A 487 -1.84 0.05 -44.10
N LEU A 488 -3.00 -0.64 -44.31
CA LEU A 488 -3.75 -1.21 -43.18
C LEU A 488 -3.11 -2.51 -42.64
N GLY A 489 -2.53 -3.38 -43.50
CA GLY A 489 -1.79 -4.55 -43.06
C GLY A 489 -2.57 -5.62 -42.28
N LEU A 490 -3.91 -5.57 -42.28
CA LEU A 490 -4.79 -6.49 -41.55
C LEU A 490 -5.12 -7.73 -42.38
N SER A 491 -4.09 -8.47 -42.79
CA SER A 491 -4.18 -9.53 -43.81
C SER A 491 -4.98 -10.77 -43.40
N SER A 492 -5.14 -11.06 -42.10
CA SER A 492 -5.94 -12.18 -41.61
C SER A 492 -7.37 -11.81 -41.26
N LEU A 493 -7.71 -10.52 -41.33
CA LEU A 493 -9.05 -10.04 -40.98
C LEU A 493 -10.05 -10.53 -42.01
N TYR A 494 -11.12 -11.22 -41.58
CA TYR A 494 -12.15 -11.73 -42.48
C TYR A 494 -13.57 -11.26 -42.10
N GLN A 495 -13.75 -10.60 -40.96
CA GLN A 495 -15.07 -10.08 -40.56
C GLN A 495 -14.97 -8.84 -39.67
N VAL A 496 -15.76 -7.81 -40.04
CA VAL A 496 -16.10 -6.65 -39.22
C VAL A 496 -17.62 -6.49 -39.22
N GLY A 497 -18.27 -6.62 -38.05
CA GLY A 497 -19.72 -6.83 -37.95
C GLY A 497 -20.56 -5.60 -37.71
N GLN A 498 -20.02 -4.48 -37.17
CA GLN A 498 -20.81 -3.32 -36.74
C GLN A 498 -20.39 -2.04 -37.45
N ALA A 499 -19.26 -1.43 -37.08
CA ALA A 499 -18.80 -0.19 -37.69
C ALA A 499 -17.46 -0.39 -38.40
N PHE A 500 -17.29 0.27 -39.54
CA PHE A 500 -16.07 0.33 -40.32
C PHE A 500 -15.78 1.77 -40.69
N ASP A 501 -14.88 2.43 -39.94
CA ASP A 501 -14.52 3.82 -40.13
C ASP A 501 -13.02 3.91 -40.47
N VAL A 502 -12.67 4.31 -41.70
CA VAL A 502 -11.29 4.58 -42.14
C VAL A 502 -11.24 5.96 -42.73
N THR A 503 -10.86 6.96 -41.91
CA THR A 503 -11.04 8.35 -42.30
C THR A 503 -9.80 9.21 -41.99
N ASN A 504 -9.55 10.22 -42.83
CA ASN A 504 -8.51 11.24 -42.63
C ASN A 504 -7.08 10.68 -42.47
N ASN A 505 -6.77 9.53 -43.08
CA ASN A 505 -5.41 9.00 -43.16
C ASN A 505 -4.77 9.46 -44.47
N LEU A 506 -4.16 10.64 -44.46
CA LEU A 506 -3.82 11.42 -45.64
C LEU A 506 -2.89 10.72 -46.65
N GLU A 507 -2.07 9.78 -46.22
CA GLU A 507 -1.15 8.99 -47.07
C GLU A 507 -1.69 7.58 -47.36
N LEU A 508 -2.85 7.19 -46.81
CA LEU A 508 -3.46 5.88 -47.07
C LEU A 508 -4.28 5.90 -48.36
N PRO A 509 -3.92 5.10 -49.39
CA PRO A 509 -4.76 4.99 -50.58
C PRO A 509 -6.19 4.57 -50.25
N THR A 510 -7.18 5.39 -50.64
CA THR A 510 -8.61 5.13 -50.41
C THR A 510 -9.04 3.77 -50.92
N CYS A 511 -8.47 3.32 -52.04
CA CYS A 511 -8.74 2.01 -52.62
C CYS A 511 -8.34 0.83 -51.73
N LEU A 512 -7.28 0.94 -50.88
CA LEU A 512 -6.94 -0.09 -49.91
C LEU A 512 -7.97 -0.23 -48.79
N ALA A 513 -8.50 0.91 -48.30
CA ALA A 513 -9.56 0.92 -47.32
C ALA A 513 -10.86 0.32 -47.89
N THR A 514 -11.19 0.69 -49.13
CA THR A 514 -12.38 0.19 -49.84
C THR A 514 -12.27 -1.31 -50.14
N SER A 515 -11.11 -1.77 -50.59
CA SER A 515 -10.85 -3.20 -50.85
C SER A 515 -10.99 -4.04 -49.57
N LEU A 516 -10.43 -3.55 -48.46
CA LEU A 516 -10.59 -4.23 -47.16
C LEU A 516 -12.05 -4.26 -46.73
N ALA A 517 -12.76 -3.12 -46.79
CA ALA A 517 -14.17 -3.06 -46.42
C ALA A 517 -15.01 -4.04 -47.25
N THR A 518 -14.80 -4.09 -48.58
CA THR A 518 -15.49 -5.02 -49.46
C THR A 518 -15.27 -6.48 -49.12
N ALA A 519 -14.05 -6.81 -48.64
CA ALA A 519 -13.67 -8.19 -48.30
C ALA A 519 -14.23 -8.64 -46.96
N VAL A 520 -14.33 -7.74 -45.95
CA VAL A 520 -14.53 -8.14 -44.56
C VAL A 520 -15.75 -7.52 -43.88
N TYR A 521 -16.33 -6.44 -44.41
CA TYR A 521 -17.42 -5.74 -43.73
C TYR A 521 -18.76 -6.42 -43.98
N THR A 522 -19.45 -6.74 -42.87
CA THR A 522 -20.75 -7.44 -42.89
C THR A 522 -21.88 -6.67 -42.17
N GLY A 523 -21.58 -5.44 -41.71
CA GLY A 523 -22.53 -4.61 -40.99
C GLY A 523 -23.44 -3.78 -41.90
N ASP A 524 -24.15 -2.83 -41.29
CA ASP A 524 -25.08 -1.95 -41.98
C ASP A 524 -24.36 -0.87 -42.81
N ALA A 525 -24.81 -0.62 -44.05
CA ALA A 525 -24.18 0.36 -44.93
C ALA A 525 -24.06 1.78 -44.33
N GLY A 526 -24.95 2.15 -43.40
CA GLY A 526 -24.91 3.41 -42.69
C GLY A 526 -23.81 3.53 -41.62
N GLN A 527 -23.07 2.43 -41.34
CA GLN A 527 -21.94 2.37 -40.42
C GLN A 527 -20.62 2.15 -41.16
N LEU A 528 -20.60 2.30 -42.47
CA LEU A 528 -19.40 2.23 -43.31
C LEU A 528 -18.98 3.63 -43.73
N HIS A 529 -17.85 4.11 -43.19
CA HIS A 529 -17.32 5.44 -43.49
C HIS A 529 -15.86 5.34 -43.98
N ILE A 530 -15.64 5.73 -45.22
CA ILE A 530 -14.32 5.83 -45.84
C ILE A 530 -14.22 7.20 -46.49
N SER A 531 -13.40 8.10 -45.95
CA SER A 531 -13.28 9.47 -46.50
C SER A 531 -12.01 10.16 -45.97
N GLY A 532 -11.52 11.16 -46.73
CA GLY A 532 -10.36 11.95 -46.32
C GLY A 532 -9.02 11.20 -46.33
N ASN A 533 -8.97 10.05 -47.03
CA ASN A 533 -7.73 9.32 -47.30
C ASN A 533 -7.13 9.78 -48.65
N ASP A 534 -6.05 9.17 -49.14
CA ASP A 534 -5.48 9.54 -50.44
C ASP A 534 -6.29 8.96 -51.60
N ASP A 535 -7.10 9.82 -52.22
CA ASP A 535 -7.89 9.48 -53.40
C ASP A 535 -7.06 9.49 -54.71
N THR A 536 -5.81 10.02 -54.64
CA THR A 536 -4.93 10.16 -55.83
C THR A 536 -4.02 8.96 -56.04
N ALA A 537 -3.77 8.18 -54.98
CA ALA A 537 -2.94 7.01 -55.04
C ALA A 537 -3.64 5.86 -55.78
N THR A 538 -2.88 5.16 -56.63
CA THR A 538 -3.38 3.98 -57.33
C THR A 538 -3.03 2.72 -56.53
N CYS A 539 -4.02 1.88 -56.25
CA CYS A 539 -3.76 0.53 -55.78
C CYS A 539 -3.33 -0.32 -56.99
N GLY A 540 -2.08 -0.77 -57.02
CA GLY A 540 -1.66 -1.79 -57.99
C GLY A 540 -2.53 -3.04 -57.84
N GLU A 541 -2.88 -3.70 -58.95
CA GLU A 541 -3.55 -4.99 -59.01
C GLU A 541 -2.76 -6.08 -58.32
#